data_c1ed364818599f3be70710fb1dbe6e63
#
_entry.id   c1ed364818599f3be70710fb1dbe6e63
#
_cell.length_a   1.000
_cell.length_b   1.000
_cell.length_c   1.000
_cell.angle_alpha   90.00
_cell.angle_beta   90.00
_cell.angle_gamma   90.00
#
_symmetry.space_group_name_H-M   'P 1'
#
loop_
_entity.id
_entity.type
_entity.pdbx_description
1 polymer ?
#
loop_
_entity_poly.entity_id
_entity_poly.type
_entity_poly.pdbx_seq_one_letter_code
_entity_poly.pdbx_strand_id
1 'polypeptide(L)'
;MSNIPVALVTGGSRGIGRAAAEELAREGYKVALIARTPERLEAAARELVETLGLDVEHAPVTFALDVGDGQAVGDAVDRLAAEWGRIDVLFNSAGVSIPGTLELGADTLDLLYRTNLRAPFLFMKHVIPIMRRQGSGYIFNLASRNGKIGVAGCLGEPEEEQLTAQAEKALELGISYVSALDGALERAEDRSE
;
A
#
# COMPACT_ATOMS: atom_id res chain seq x y z
N MET A 1 -20.16 12.39 -10.75
CA MET A 1 -19.07 11.61 -10.17
C MET A 1 -19.35 11.49 -8.68
N SER A 2 -19.25 10.30 -8.13
CA SER A 2 -19.43 10.09 -6.69
C SER A 2 -18.41 10.91 -5.91
N ASN A 3 -18.85 11.57 -4.82
CA ASN A 3 -17.93 12.34 -3.95
C ASN A 3 -17.30 11.46 -2.87
N ILE A 4 -17.48 10.14 -2.96
CA ILE A 4 -16.93 9.17 -2.01
C ILE A 4 -15.42 9.07 -2.21
N PRO A 5 -14.61 9.23 -1.16
CA PRO A 5 -13.17 9.11 -1.27
C PRO A 5 -12.75 7.67 -1.58
N VAL A 6 -11.63 7.51 -2.24
CA VAL A 6 -11.13 6.23 -2.76
C VAL A 6 -9.78 5.87 -2.14
N ALA A 7 -9.66 4.64 -1.66
CA ALA A 7 -8.42 4.09 -1.15
C ALA A 7 -7.96 2.87 -1.96
N LEU A 8 -6.70 2.87 -2.35
CA LEU A 8 -6.02 1.76 -3.01
C LEU A 8 -5.04 1.10 -2.05
N VAL A 9 -5.26 -0.17 -1.72
CA VAL A 9 -4.50 -0.90 -0.69
C VAL A 9 -3.80 -2.10 -1.32
N THR A 10 -2.46 -2.08 -1.33
CA THR A 10 -1.66 -3.24 -1.74
C THR A 10 -1.45 -4.18 -0.55
N GLY A 11 -1.39 -5.49 -0.79
CA GLY A 11 -1.34 -6.48 0.28
C GLY A 11 -2.66 -6.58 1.07
N GLY A 12 -3.78 -6.16 0.48
CA GLY A 12 -5.09 -6.03 1.13
C GLY A 12 -5.79 -7.34 1.50
N SER A 13 -5.21 -8.51 1.17
CA SER A 13 -5.84 -9.80 1.46
C SER A 13 -5.60 -10.33 2.88
N ARG A 14 -4.66 -9.76 3.66
CA ARG A 14 -4.34 -10.20 5.03
C ARG A 14 -3.53 -9.16 5.80
N GLY A 15 -3.38 -9.39 7.11
CA GLY A 15 -2.46 -8.64 7.98
C GLY A 15 -2.73 -7.13 7.99
N ILE A 16 -1.67 -6.33 7.98
CA ILE A 16 -1.75 -4.88 8.13
C ILE A 16 -2.53 -4.24 6.97
N GLY A 17 -2.30 -4.67 5.73
CA GLY A 17 -3.04 -4.15 4.57
C GLY A 17 -4.54 -4.42 4.67
N ARG A 18 -4.95 -5.62 5.15
CA ARG A 18 -6.36 -5.95 5.37
C ARG A 18 -6.98 -5.08 6.47
N ALA A 19 -6.26 -4.90 7.58
CA ALA A 19 -6.72 -4.07 8.69
C ALA A 19 -6.85 -2.59 8.28
N ALA A 20 -5.88 -2.06 7.53
CA ALA A 20 -5.95 -0.71 7.00
C ALA A 20 -7.13 -0.53 6.03
N ALA A 21 -7.38 -1.54 5.18
CA ALA A 21 -8.53 -1.52 4.27
C ALA A 21 -9.87 -1.49 5.03
N GLU A 22 -9.96 -2.22 6.14
CA GLU A 22 -11.13 -2.24 7.02
C GLU A 22 -11.38 -0.87 7.66
N GLU A 23 -10.36 -0.24 8.22
CA GLU A 23 -10.49 1.09 8.80
C GLU A 23 -10.87 2.14 7.74
N LEU A 24 -10.24 2.12 6.56
CA LEU A 24 -10.60 3.03 5.47
C LEU A 24 -12.05 2.83 5.02
N ALA A 25 -12.51 1.58 4.90
CA ALA A 25 -13.91 1.30 4.57
C ALA A 25 -14.87 1.77 5.67
N ARG A 26 -14.49 1.63 6.96
CA ARG A 26 -15.26 2.14 8.11
C ARG A 26 -15.38 3.66 8.11
N GLU A 27 -14.36 4.35 7.64
CA GLU A 27 -14.33 5.80 7.45
C GLU A 27 -15.05 6.26 6.16
N GLY A 28 -15.71 5.35 5.44
CA GLY A 28 -16.53 5.65 4.27
C GLY A 28 -15.77 5.74 2.95
N TYR A 29 -14.54 5.22 2.88
CA TYR A 29 -13.82 5.12 1.61
C TYR A 29 -14.33 3.94 0.78
N LYS A 30 -14.43 4.12 -0.54
CA LYS A 30 -14.40 3.00 -1.48
C LYS A 30 -13.00 2.40 -1.49
N VAL A 31 -12.89 1.10 -1.28
CA VAL A 31 -11.59 0.44 -1.16
C VAL A 31 -11.32 -0.48 -2.34
N ALA A 32 -10.17 -0.30 -2.97
CA ALA A 32 -9.61 -1.24 -3.94
C ALA A 32 -8.52 -2.08 -3.28
N LEU A 33 -8.67 -3.40 -3.31
CA LEU A 33 -7.74 -4.35 -2.72
C LEU A 33 -6.86 -4.98 -3.80
N ILE A 34 -5.55 -4.99 -3.57
CA ILE A 34 -4.58 -5.63 -4.45
C ILE A 34 -3.83 -6.73 -3.71
N ALA A 35 -3.79 -7.93 -4.27
CA ALA A 35 -2.94 -9.04 -3.84
C ALA A 35 -2.77 -10.08 -4.97
N ARG A 36 -1.88 -11.04 -4.78
CA ARG A 36 -1.57 -12.05 -5.81
C ARG A 36 -2.58 -13.19 -5.92
N THR A 37 -3.23 -13.54 -4.82
CA THR A 37 -4.09 -14.74 -4.72
C THR A 37 -5.56 -14.34 -4.81
N PRO A 38 -6.26 -14.61 -5.95
CA PRO A 38 -7.63 -14.18 -6.17
C PRO A 38 -8.59 -14.66 -5.07
N GLU A 39 -8.52 -15.93 -4.67
CA GLU A 39 -9.45 -16.54 -3.71
C GLU A 39 -9.35 -15.86 -2.33
N ARG A 40 -8.12 -15.53 -1.89
CA ARG A 40 -7.90 -14.81 -0.62
C ARG A 40 -8.36 -13.37 -0.69
N LEU A 41 -8.18 -12.74 -1.85
CA LEU A 41 -8.56 -11.37 -2.07
C LEU A 41 -10.08 -11.21 -2.08
N GLU A 42 -10.78 -12.12 -2.76
CA GLU A 42 -12.25 -12.17 -2.79
C GLU A 42 -12.83 -12.51 -1.41
N ALA A 43 -12.19 -13.42 -0.66
CA ALA A 43 -12.60 -13.73 0.71
C ALA A 43 -12.47 -12.48 1.60
N ALA A 44 -11.34 -11.77 1.53
CA ALA A 44 -11.14 -10.52 2.28
C ALA A 44 -12.17 -9.45 1.92
N ALA A 45 -12.52 -9.31 0.64
CA ALA A 45 -13.56 -8.36 0.21
C ALA A 45 -14.94 -8.74 0.76
N ARG A 46 -15.34 -10.03 0.71
CA ARG A 46 -16.60 -10.50 1.30
C ARG A 46 -16.65 -10.26 2.81
N GLU A 47 -15.58 -10.60 3.53
CA GLU A 47 -15.51 -10.37 4.97
C GLU A 47 -15.67 -8.89 5.33
N LEU A 48 -15.12 -7.96 4.53
CA LEU A 48 -15.32 -6.52 4.73
C LEU A 48 -16.79 -6.13 4.59
N VAL A 49 -17.44 -6.62 3.53
CA VAL A 49 -18.87 -6.37 3.31
C VAL A 49 -19.72 -6.89 4.47
N GLU A 50 -19.47 -8.13 4.91
CA GLU A 50 -20.23 -8.77 6.00
C GLU A 50 -19.98 -8.07 7.35
N THR A 51 -18.71 -7.78 7.68
CA THR A 51 -18.33 -7.20 8.97
C THR A 51 -18.82 -5.76 9.14
N LEU A 52 -18.78 -4.97 8.07
CA LEU A 52 -19.13 -3.55 8.10
C LEU A 52 -20.54 -3.26 7.58
N GLY A 53 -21.25 -4.26 7.05
CA GLY A 53 -22.58 -4.07 6.46
C GLY A 53 -22.55 -3.14 5.24
N LEU A 54 -21.49 -3.23 4.41
CA LEU A 54 -21.32 -2.33 3.27
C LEU A 54 -22.39 -2.60 2.20
N ASP A 55 -22.91 -1.54 1.64
CA ASP A 55 -23.78 -1.63 0.47
C ASP A 55 -22.98 -1.87 -0.83
N VAL A 56 -23.69 -2.03 -1.94
CA VAL A 56 -23.09 -2.31 -3.25
C VAL A 56 -22.17 -1.17 -3.71
N GLU A 57 -22.46 0.07 -3.34
CA GLU A 57 -21.65 1.23 -3.72
C GLU A 57 -20.30 1.26 -2.99
N HIS A 58 -20.25 0.78 -1.75
CA HIS A 58 -19.05 0.74 -0.91
C HIS A 58 -18.36 -0.63 -0.90
N ALA A 59 -18.92 -1.63 -1.58
CA ALA A 59 -18.29 -2.94 -1.68
C ALA A 59 -16.89 -2.83 -2.29
N PRO A 60 -15.88 -3.47 -1.67
CA PRO A 60 -14.51 -3.42 -2.18
C PRO A 60 -14.38 -4.03 -3.58
N VAL A 61 -13.58 -3.41 -4.44
CA VAL A 61 -13.13 -4.04 -5.68
C VAL A 61 -11.79 -4.72 -5.50
N THR A 62 -11.55 -5.76 -6.27
CA THR A 62 -10.34 -6.58 -6.17
C THR A 62 -9.55 -6.60 -7.46
N PHE A 63 -8.21 -6.54 -7.34
CA PHE A 63 -7.28 -6.70 -8.44
C PHE A 63 -6.25 -7.77 -8.09
N ALA A 64 -6.41 -8.94 -8.67
CA ALA A 64 -5.47 -10.04 -8.48
C ALA A 64 -4.28 -9.86 -9.42
N LEU A 65 -3.15 -9.37 -8.90
CA LEU A 65 -1.93 -9.12 -9.68
C LEU A 65 -0.66 -9.25 -8.84
N ASP A 66 0.48 -9.44 -9.52
CA ASP A 66 1.80 -9.28 -8.91
C ASP A 66 2.15 -7.78 -8.89
N VAL A 67 2.36 -7.23 -7.70
CA VAL A 67 2.74 -5.81 -7.51
C VAL A 67 4.07 -5.44 -8.17
N GLY A 68 4.91 -6.41 -8.48
CA GLY A 68 6.15 -6.22 -9.24
C GLY A 68 5.96 -6.16 -10.76
N ASP A 69 4.75 -6.40 -11.28
CA ASP A 69 4.44 -6.26 -12.70
C ASP A 69 3.96 -4.83 -13.00
N GLY A 70 4.84 -4.05 -13.63
CA GLY A 70 4.57 -2.64 -13.91
C GLY A 70 3.42 -2.40 -14.87
N GLN A 71 3.17 -3.31 -15.83
CA GLN A 71 2.04 -3.19 -16.75
C GLN A 71 0.73 -3.47 -16.01
N ALA A 72 0.66 -4.57 -15.26
CA ALA A 72 -0.52 -4.94 -14.49
C ALA A 72 -0.88 -3.86 -13.44
N VAL A 73 0.13 -3.26 -12.80
CA VAL A 73 -0.06 -2.12 -11.87
C VAL A 73 -0.65 -0.92 -12.60
N GLY A 74 -0.09 -0.55 -13.76
CA GLY A 74 -0.60 0.55 -14.57
C GLY A 74 -2.07 0.34 -14.96
N ASP A 75 -2.38 -0.81 -15.53
CA ASP A 75 -3.73 -1.17 -15.98
C ASP A 75 -4.75 -1.14 -14.83
N ALA A 76 -4.37 -1.63 -13.64
CA ALA A 76 -5.23 -1.61 -12.46
C ALA A 76 -5.52 -0.17 -11.98
N VAL A 77 -4.49 0.67 -11.90
CA VAL A 77 -4.65 2.08 -11.49
C VAL A 77 -5.45 2.86 -12.52
N ASP A 78 -5.20 2.68 -13.81
CA ASP A 78 -5.92 3.35 -14.88
C ASP A 78 -7.40 2.94 -14.91
N ARG A 79 -7.68 1.65 -14.73
CA ARG A 79 -9.05 1.14 -14.59
C ARG A 79 -9.77 1.75 -13.40
N LEU A 80 -9.12 1.79 -12.23
CA LEU A 80 -9.70 2.38 -11.02
C LEU A 80 -9.99 3.87 -11.20
N ALA A 81 -9.05 4.61 -11.79
CA ALA A 81 -9.21 6.03 -12.08
C ALA A 81 -10.32 6.31 -13.11
N ALA A 82 -10.46 5.46 -14.12
CA ALA A 82 -11.54 5.57 -15.10
C ALA A 82 -12.92 5.31 -14.49
N GLU A 83 -13.03 4.31 -13.61
CA GLU A 83 -14.28 3.89 -13.00
C GLU A 83 -14.74 4.83 -11.87
N TRP A 84 -13.82 5.24 -10.99
CA TRP A 84 -14.14 6.03 -9.79
C TRP A 84 -13.73 7.50 -9.88
N GLY A 85 -12.88 7.86 -10.84
CA GLY A 85 -12.50 9.25 -11.14
C GLY A 85 -11.47 9.85 -10.20
N ARG A 86 -11.11 9.17 -9.08
CA ARG A 86 -10.22 9.67 -8.04
C ARG A 86 -9.50 8.55 -7.32
N ILE A 87 -8.37 8.89 -6.70
CA ILE A 87 -7.66 8.06 -5.71
C ILE A 87 -7.16 9.02 -4.62
N ASP A 88 -7.65 8.87 -3.40
CA ASP A 88 -7.33 9.78 -2.29
C ASP A 88 -6.27 9.21 -1.37
N VAL A 89 -6.25 7.88 -1.24
CA VAL A 89 -5.27 7.18 -0.42
C VAL A 89 -4.61 6.07 -1.25
N LEU A 90 -3.29 6.01 -1.22
CA LEU A 90 -2.50 4.86 -1.62
C LEU A 90 -1.83 4.27 -0.38
N PHE A 91 -2.17 3.02 -0.02
CA PHE A 91 -1.55 2.32 1.09
C PHE A 91 -0.70 1.15 0.57
N ASN A 92 0.61 1.35 0.51
CA ASN A 92 1.58 0.34 0.09
C ASN A 92 1.96 -0.56 1.28
N SER A 93 1.30 -1.72 1.38
CA SER A 93 1.53 -2.74 2.42
C SER A 93 1.95 -4.10 1.84
N ALA A 94 1.94 -4.25 0.52
CA ALA A 94 2.44 -5.48 -0.08
C ALA A 94 3.94 -5.60 0.16
N GLY A 95 4.34 -6.69 0.79
CA GLY A 95 5.73 -6.94 1.11
C GLY A 95 6.01 -8.43 1.32
N VAL A 96 7.27 -8.79 1.22
CA VAL A 96 7.80 -10.11 1.54
C VAL A 96 8.98 -9.94 2.50
N SER A 97 9.05 -10.82 3.50
CA SER A 97 10.20 -10.94 4.39
C SER A 97 10.67 -12.38 4.33
N ILE A 98 11.91 -12.57 3.92
CA ILE A 98 12.53 -13.88 3.77
C ILE A 98 13.77 -13.88 4.65
N PRO A 99 13.73 -14.54 5.82
CA PRO A 99 14.88 -14.68 6.68
C PRO A 99 16.04 -15.38 5.93
N GLY A 100 17.24 -14.87 6.07
CA GLY A 100 18.38 -15.46 5.41
C GLY A 100 19.70 -14.78 5.77
N THR A 101 20.79 -15.33 5.24
CA THR A 101 22.14 -14.82 5.34
C THR A 101 22.63 -14.37 3.96
N LEU A 102 23.89 -14.01 3.84
CA LEU A 102 24.53 -13.73 2.54
C LEU A 102 24.53 -14.92 1.56
N GLU A 103 24.09 -16.11 2.00
CA GLU A 103 23.90 -17.31 1.18
C GLU A 103 22.57 -17.28 0.37
N LEU A 104 21.71 -16.27 0.59
CA LEU A 104 20.51 -16.10 -0.22
C LEU A 104 20.88 -15.93 -1.70
N GLY A 105 20.22 -16.71 -2.54
CA GLY A 105 20.42 -16.61 -4.00
C GLY A 105 19.95 -15.25 -4.56
N ALA A 106 20.52 -14.84 -5.68
CA ALA A 106 20.18 -13.60 -6.38
C ALA A 106 18.69 -13.47 -6.68
N ASP A 107 18.01 -14.56 -7.03
CA ASP A 107 16.56 -14.57 -7.30
C ASP A 107 15.74 -14.15 -6.08
N THR A 108 16.20 -14.49 -4.87
CA THR A 108 15.56 -14.08 -3.62
C THR A 108 15.73 -12.59 -3.38
N LEU A 109 16.93 -12.06 -3.63
CA LEU A 109 17.20 -10.63 -3.55
C LEU A 109 16.36 -9.84 -4.56
N ASP A 110 16.28 -10.34 -5.80
CA ASP A 110 15.45 -9.75 -6.85
C ASP A 110 13.97 -9.73 -6.47
N LEU A 111 13.48 -10.80 -5.85
CA LEU A 111 12.10 -10.86 -5.34
C LEU A 111 11.86 -9.82 -4.24
N LEU A 112 12.77 -9.71 -3.28
CA LEU A 112 12.70 -8.72 -2.19
C LEU A 112 12.70 -7.30 -2.76
N TYR A 113 13.66 -6.96 -3.61
CA TYR A 113 13.75 -5.66 -4.29
C TYR A 113 12.46 -5.36 -5.09
N ARG A 114 12.03 -6.30 -5.92
CA ARG A 114 10.85 -6.15 -6.78
C ARG A 114 9.58 -5.89 -5.99
N THR A 115 9.41 -6.58 -4.86
CA THR A 115 8.19 -6.50 -4.06
C THR A 115 8.22 -5.33 -3.08
N ASN A 116 9.33 -5.16 -2.33
CA ASN A 116 9.36 -4.22 -1.21
C ASN A 116 9.74 -2.78 -1.62
N LEU A 117 10.51 -2.62 -2.72
CA LEU A 117 10.99 -1.30 -3.15
C LEU A 117 10.38 -0.88 -4.50
N ARG A 118 10.53 -1.72 -5.52
CA ARG A 118 10.06 -1.36 -6.87
C ARG A 118 8.54 -1.23 -6.95
N ALA A 119 7.79 -2.10 -6.27
CA ALA A 119 6.33 -2.09 -6.33
C ALA A 119 5.71 -0.79 -5.78
N PRO A 120 6.06 -0.29 -4.57
CA PRO A 120 5.59 1.02 -4.11
C PRO A 120 5.90 2.15 -5.11
N PHE A 121 7.10 2.15 -5.69
CA PHE A 121 7.46 3.12 -6.74
C PHE A 121 6.52 3.04 -7.95
N LEU A 122 6.20 1.83 -8.42
CA LEU A 122 5.30 1.64 -9.56
C LEU A 122 3.90 2.20 -9.27
N PHE A 123 3.33 1.90 -8.08
CA PHE A 123 2.04 2.46 -7.69
C PHE A 123 2.08 3.99 -7.59
N MET A 124 3.10 4.55 -6.94
CA MET A 124 3.27 6.00 -6.85
C MET A 124 3.40 6.66 -8.22
N LYS A 125 4.15 6.07 -9.14
CA LYS A 125 4.32 6.56 -10.51
C LYS A 125 2.98 6.77 -11.22
N HIS A 126 2.01 5.88 -11.03
CA HIS A 126 0.69 5.96 -11.67
C HIS A 126 -0.32 6.79 -10.85
N VAL A 127 -0.27 6.72 -9.53
CA VAL A 127 -1.24 7.39 -8.64
C VAL A 127 -0.93 8.89 -8.48
N ILE A 128 0.33 9.29 -8.36
CA ILE A 128 0.74 10.69 -8.16
C ILE A 128 0.16 11.64 -9.23
N PRO A 129 0.19 11.33 -10.53
CA PRO A 129 -0.43 12.21 -11.54
C PRO A 129 -1.93 12.40 -11.35
N ILE A 130 -2.64 11.40 -10.79
CA ILE A 130 -4.07 11.47 -10.50
C ILE A 130 -4.29 12.42 -9.32
N MET A 131 -3.59 12.20 -8.20
CA MET A 131 -3.65 13.03 -6.99
C MET A 131 -3.26 14.50 -7.28
N ARG A 132 -2.28 14.73 -8.16
CA ARG A 132 -1.92 16.09 -8.60
C ARG A 132 -3.07 16.80 -9.32
N ARG A 133 -3.78 16.10 -10.20
CA ARG A 133 -4.96 16.68 -10.86
C ARG A 133 -6.11 16.94 -9.89
N GLN A 134 -6.22 16.14 -8.84
CA GLN A 134 -7.20 16.32 -7.76
C GLN A 134 -6.84 17.49 -6.82
N GLY A 135 -5.56 17.85 -6.73
CA GLY A 135 -5.04 18.83 -5.78
C GLY A 135 -4.90 18.28 -4.35
N SER A 136 -5.08 16.96 -4.15
CA SER A 136 -4.99 16.30 -2.83
C SER A 136 -4.71 14.80 -2.98
N GLY A 137 -4.14 14.20 -1.93
CA GLY A 137 -3.91 12.76 -1.81
C GLY A 137 -2.98 12.43 -0.66
N TYR A 138 -3.05 11.18 -0.21
CA TYR A 138 -2.18 10.65 0.85
C TYR A 138 -1.54 9.35 0.39
N ILE A 139 -0.24 9.21 0.63
CA ILE A 139 0.52 8.00 0.33
C ILE A 139 1.15 7.47 1.61
N PHE A 140 0.82 6.23 1.93
CA PHE A 140 1.40 5.51 3.06
C PHE A 140 2.26 4.37 2.51
N ASN A 141 3.55 4.34 2.90
CA ASN A 141 4.43 3.21 2.63
C ASN A 141 4.72 2.50 3.95
N LEU A 142 4.35 1.23 4.03
CA LEU A 142 4.67 0.42 5.19
C LEU A 142 6.15 0.05 5.13
N ALA A 143 6.91 0.52 6.09
CA ALA A 143 8.32 0.22 6.28
C ALA A 143 8.54 -0.58 7.58
N SER A 144 9.77 -0.99 7.83
CA SER A 144 10.15 -1.67 9.06
C SER A 144 11.36 -0.99 9.69
N ARG A 145 11.40 -0.97 11.02
CA ARG A 145 12.58 -0.53 11.77
C ARG A 145 13.84 -1.37 11.44
N ASN A 146 13.66 -2.56 10.87
CA ASN A 146 14.78 -3.41 10.44
C ASN A 146 15.58 -2.79 9.28
N GLY A 147 15.00 -1.82 8.56
CA GLY A 147 15.71 -1.00 7.59
C GLY A 147 16.69 0.01 8.24
N LYS A 148 16.47 0.38 9.52
CA LYS A 148 17.35 1.28 10.29
C LYS A 148 18.37 0.54 11.17
N ILE A 149 17.98 -0.60 11.68
CA ILE A 149 18.84 -1.40 12.58
C ILE A 149 19.09 -2.76 11.92
N GLY A 150 20.38 -3.13 11.84
CA GLY A 150 20.74 -4.46 11.36
C GLY A 150 20.15 -5.53 12.30
N VAL A 151 19.30 -6.38 11.74
CA VAL A 151 18.75 -7.54 12.44
C VAL A 151 19.30 -8.79 11.78
N ALA A 152 19.93 -9.65 12.58
CA ALA A 152 20.50 -10.90 12.06
C ALA A 152 19.40 -11.72 11.37
N GLY A 153 19.65 -12.13 10.12
CA GLY A 153 18.74 -12.93 9.30
C GLY A 153 17.66 -12.15 8.55
N CYS A 154 17.68 -10.82 8.56
CA CYS A 154 16.76 -10.00 7.75
C CYS A 154 17.52 -9.29 6.63
N LEU A 155 17.19 -9.62 5.39
CA LEU A 155 17.66 -8.93 4.19
C LEU A 155 16.44 -8.45 3.38
N GLY A 156 16.60 -7.29 2.74
CA GLY A 156 15.64 -6.83 1.73
C GLY A 156 14.39 -6.12 2.22
N GLU A 157 14.39 -5.60 3.45
CA GLU A 157 13.41 -4.57 3.81
C GLU A 157 13.86 -3.21 3.24
N PRO A 158 12.94 -2.38 2.70
CA PRO A 158 13.30 -1.09 2.13
C PRO A 158 13.92 -0.21 3.21
N GLU A 159 15.05 0.41 2.90
CA GLU A 159 15.64 1.41 3.78
C GLU A 159 14.74 2.64 3.86
N GLU A 160 14.57 3.18 5.04
CA GLU A 160 13.75 4.36 5.30
C GLU A 160 14.20 5.56 4.48
N GLU A 161 15.52 5.70 4.26
CA GLU A 161 16.12 6.74 3.44
C GLU A 161 15.60 6.71 1.98
N GLN A 162 15.38 5.51 1.42
CA GLN A 162 14.85 5.35 0.06
C GLN A 162 13.36 5.69 -0.02
N LEU A 163 12.58 5.36 1.01
CA LEU A 163 11.18 5.75 1.11
C LEU A 163 11.04 7.25 1.37
N THR A 164 11.93 7.84 2.18
CA THR A 164 11.97 9.27 2.46
C THR A 164 12.28 10.09 1.21
N ALA A 165 13.25 9.69 0.39
CA ALA A 165 13.54 10.38 -0.87
C ALA A 165 12.35 10.36 -1.85
N GLN A 166 11.58 9.27 -1.86
CA GLN A 166 10.34 9.19 -2.64
C GLN A 166 9.23 10.09 -2.07
N ALA A 167 9.18 10.21 -0.73
CA ALA A 167 8.25 11.07 -0.03
C ALA A 167 8.55 12.55 -0.25
N GLU A 168 9.80 12.97 -0.14
CA GLU A 168 10.24 14.34 -0.43
C GLU A 168 9.82 14.76 -1.84
N LYS A 169 10.00 13.85 -2.81
CA LYS A 169 9.57 14.12 -4.18
C LYS A 169 8.06 14.23 -4.33
N ALA A 170 7.29 13.47 -3.57
CA ALA A 170 5.83 13.58 -3.54
C ALA A 170 5.39 14.90 -2.87
N LEU A 171 6.06 15.32 -1.79
CA LEU A 171 5.80 16.59 -1.09
C LEU A 171 6.09 17.81 -1.99
N GLU A 172 7.18 17.80 -2.77
CA GLU A 172 7.44 18.84 -3.79
C GLU A 172 6.29 18.97 -4.79
N LEU A 173 5.52 17.91 -4.97
CA LEU A 173 4.35 17.85 -5.85
C LEU A 173 3.03 18.19 -5.13
N GLY A 174 3.07 18.62 -3.85
CA GLY A 174 1.89 18.96 -3.05
C GLY A 174 1.08 17.76 -2.58
N ILE A 175 1.68 16.58 -2.51
CA ILE A 175 1.05 15.34 -2.01
C ILE A 175 1.56 15.08 -0.60
N SER A 176 0.64 14.96 0.36
CA SER A 176 1.00 14.60 1.73
C SER A 176 1.50 13.16 1.79
N TYR A 177 2.67 12.98 2.37
CA TYR A 177 3.28 11.69 2.62
C TYR A 177 3.36 11.43 4.13
N VAL A 178 2.92 10.25 4.55
CA VAL A 178 3.03 9.81 5.95
C VAL A 178 3.71 8.45 5.97
N SER A 179 4.83 8.35 6.65
CA SER A 179 5.45 7.06 6.94
C SER A 179 4.67 6.37 8.06
N ALA A 180 4.34 5.11 7.87
CA ALA A 180 3.70 4.32 8.92
C ALA A 180 4.57 4.17 10.19
N LEU A 181 5.88 4.42 10.07
CA LEU A 181 6.83 4.41 11.17
C LEU A 181 6.66 5.60 12.11
N ASP A 182 6.42 6.81 11.57
CA ASP A 182 6.29 8.03 12.39
C ASP A 182 5.07 7.96 13.29
N GLY A 183 3.94 7.47 12.77
CA GLY A 183 2.73 7.29 13.58
C GLY A 183 2.82 6.14 14.61
N ALA A 184 3.77 5.21 14.48
CA ALA A 184 4.03 4.18 15.48
C ALA A 184 4.94 4.67 16.60
N LEU A 185 5.89 5.55 16.30
CA LEU A 185 6.78 6.17 17.29
C LEU A 185 6.02 7.16 18.18
N GLU A 186 5.19 8.04 17.63
CA GLU A 186 4.34 8.96 18.39
C GLU A 186 3.42 8.21 19.37
N ARG A 187 2.81 7.09 18.94
CA ARG A 187 1.97 6.28 19.82
C ARG A 187 2.74 5.46 20.86
N ALA A 188 4.04 5.23 20.65
CA ALA A 188 4.89 4.56 21.65
C ALA A 188 5.36 5.54 22.73
N GLU A 189 5.59 6.79 22.39
CA GLU A 189 5.93 7.85 23.34
C GLU A 189 4.74 8.21 24.23
N ASP A 190 3.53 8.32 23.67
CA ASP A 190 2.28 8.58 24.41
C ASP A 190 1.88 7.48 25.43
N ARG A 191 2.43 6.27 25.30
CA ARG A 191 2.19 5.16 26.24
C ARG A 191 3.27 5.01 27.29
N SER A 192 4.32 5.84 27.26
CA SER A 192 5.41 5.82 28.22
C SER A 192 5.31 6.92 29.29
N GLU A 193 4.28 7.76 29.23
CA GLU A 193 3.83 8.66 30.28
C GLU A 193 2.64 8.05 31.06
#